data_6786862d679cc16e64c244402c8e96c8
#
_entry.id   6786862d679cc16e64c244402c8e96c8
#
_cell.length_a   1.000
_cell.length_b   1.000
_cell.length_c   1.000
_cell.angle_alpha   90.00
_cell.angle_beta   90.00
_cell.angle_gamma   90.00
#
_symmetry.space_group_name_H-M   'P 1'
#
loop_
_entity.id
_entity.type
_entity.pdbx_description
1 polymer ?
#
loop_
_entity_poly.entity_id
_entity_poly.type
_entity_poly.pdbx_seq_one_letter_code
_entity_poly.pdbx_strand_id
1 'polypeptide(L)'
;MLAVTNSATLQGVTAVSVTVEANGGEKGEPKCVLVGLPDTAVKESLDRILSSLSNTGYSRPRTKVTINLAPGDLRKEGASFDLPIAHCLISVMGHLPEGCLKDYMIAGELALSGETRYVKGGLSIAMLARKQGKKGVILPSASAEEACLLKDIDVFAISSLAEAVAFFRGERTPVPLTSKQNLNYTSNSQSNDLDFSEVKGQANVRRAVEVAVAGGHNLLMIGPPGSGKSMIAKRIPSILPPPSTDEFLEILNVHSAAGNSVLANNEFFRRPVRSPHHTISDVGLLGGGTIPGPGEISLAHNGILFL
;
A
#
# COMPACT_ATOMS: atom_id res chain seq x y z
N MET A 1 -23.95 22.25 -3.41
CA MET A 1 -23.37 21.68 -2.17
C MET A 1 -21.97 21.16 -2.50
N LEU A 2 -20.97 21.49 -1.67
CA LEU A 2 -19.57 21.05 -1.85
C LEU A 2 -19.24 19.98 -0.79
N ALA A 3 -18.77 18.83 -1.24
CA ALA A 3 -18.20 17.79 -0.37
C ALA A 3 -16.70 17.66 -0.65
N VAL A 4 -15.90 17.46 0.40
CA VAL A 4 -14.45 17.35 0.32
C VAL A 4 -13.97 16.18 1.18
N THR A 5 -13.10 15.36 0.63
CA THR A 5 -12.41 14.29 1.37
C THR A 5 -10.93 14.22 0.98
N ASN A 6 -10.15 13.54 1.79
CA ASN A 6 -8.73 13.33 1.53
C ASN A 6 -8.48 11.90 1.08
N SER A 7 -7.64 11.75 0.09
CA SER A 7 -7.16 10.49 -0.44
C SER A 7 -5.66 10.58 -0.75
N ALA A 8 -5.10 9.56 -1.35
CA ALA A 8 -3.71 9.57 -1.77
C ALA A 8 -3.50 8.76 -3.05
N THR A 9 -2.46 9.09 -3.79
CA THR A 9 -1.88 8.29 -4.87
C THR A 9 -0.44 7.94 -4.53
N LEU A 10 0.07 6.85 -5.09
CA LEU A 10 1.47 6.47 -4.92
C LEU A 10 2.35 7.15 -5.97
N GLN A 11 3.49 7.68 -5.55
CA GLN A 11 4.63 8.01 -6.40
C GLN A 11 5.82 7.13 -5.97
N GLY A 12 6.13 6.11 -6.75
CA GLY A 12 7.05 5.06 -6.31
C GLY A 12 6.52 4.36 -5.06
N VAL A 13 7.22 4.50 -3.93
CA VAL A 13 6.83 3.90 -2.64
C VAL A 13 6.17 4.91 -1.68
N THR A 14 6.08 6.18 -2.06
CA THR A 14 5.57 7.24 -1.20
C THR A 14 4.15 7.64 -1.58
N ALA A 15 3.26 7.74 -0.59
CA ALA A 15 1.94 8.27 -0.81
C ALA A 15 1.98 9.81 -0.89
N VAL A 16 1.29 10.36 -1.89
CA VAL A 16 1.12 11.80 -2.11
C VAL A 16 -0.36 12.15 -1.96
N SER A 17 -0.64 13.21 -1.23
CA SER A 17 -2.01 13.64 -0.91
C SER A 17 -2.78 14.04 -2.16
N VAL A 18 -4.02 13.57 -2.24
CA VAL A 18 -5.01 13.98 -3.24
C VAL A 18 -6.28 14.41 -2.50
N THR A 19 -6.72 15.63 -2.77
CA THR A 19 -8.03 16.10 -2.29
C THR A 19 -9.07 15.76 -3.34
N VAL A 20 -10.13 15.09 -2.92
CA VAL A 20 -11.30 14.77 -3.75
C VAL A 20 -12.42 15.74 -3.37
N GLU A 21 -12.87 16.51 -4.32
CA GLU A 21 -13.92 17.51 -4.15
C GLU A 21 -15.08 17.17 -5.09
N ALA A 22 -16.31 17.20 -4.59
CA ALA A 22 -17.49 17.07 -5.43
C ALA A 22 -18.40 18.27 -5.21
N ASN A 23 -18.72 18.98 -6.29
CA ASN A 23 -19.67 20.09 -6.28
C ASN A 23 -20.95 19.69 -7.05
N GLY A 24 -22.06 19.69 -6.35
CA GLY A 24 -23.38 19.34 -6.91
C GLY A 24 -24.39 20.46 -6.73
N GLY A 25 -25.53 20.33 -7.46
CA GLY A 25 -26.59 21.30 -7.45
C GLY A 25 -26.50 22.32 -8.59
N GLU A 26 -25.58 22.16 -9.53
CA GLU A 26 -25.56 22.95 -10.76
C GLU A 26 -26.80 22.62 -11.61
N LYS A 27 -27.41 23.68 -12.20
CA LYS A 27 -28.52 23.51 -13.16
C LYS A 27 -27.99 22.85 -14.43
N GLY A 28 -28.65 21.84 -14.93
CA GLY A 28 -28.27 21.12 -16.14
C GLY A 28 -28.72 19.67 -16.13
N GLU A 29 -28.39 18.97 -17.20
CA GLU A 29 -28.67 17.52 -17.29
C GLU A 29 -27.87 16.75 -16.20
N PRO A 30 -28.48 15.69 -15.60
CA PRO A 30 -27.81 14.84 -14.65
C PRO A 30 -26.56 14.20 -15.26
N LYS A 31 -25.37 14.66 -14.82
CA LYS A 31 -24.09 14.16 -15.33
C LYS A 31 -23.01 14.31 -14.27
N CYS A 32 -22.18 13.27 -14.13
CA CYS A 32 -20.95 13.36 -13.36
C CYS A 32 -19.77 13.67 -14.30
N VAL A 33 -19.00 14.69 -13.96
CA VAL A 33 -17.81 15.12 -14.71
C VAL A 33 -16.60 15.03 -13.80
N LEU A 34 -15.56 14.32 -14.25
CA LEU A 34 -14.32 14.13 -13.50
C LEU A 34 -13.20 14.97 -14.11
N VAL A 35 -12.53 15.78 -13.28
CA VAL A 35 -11.41 16.66 -13.67
C VAL A 35 -10.21 16.46 -12.73
N GLY A 36 -9.02 16.94 -13.09
CA GLY A 36 -7.80 16.86 -12.28
C GLY A 36 -6.84 15.75 -12.73
N LEU A 37 -6.61 15.62 -14.04
CA LEU A 37 -5.69 14.65 -14.66
C LEU A 37 -5.94 13.19 -14.26
N PRO A 38 -7.19 12.69 -14.33
CA PRO A 38 -7.46 11.27 -14.11
C PRO A 38 -6.89 10.43 -15.26
N ASP A 39 -6.30 9.28 -14.96
CA ASP A 39 -5.97 8.26 -15.97
C ASP A 39 -7.23 7.57 -16.52
N THR A 40 -7.04 6.60 -17.43
CA THR A 40 -8.17 5.85 -18.00
C THR A 40 -8.91 5.05 -16.94
N ALA A 41 -8.18 4.42 -16.00
CA ALA A 41 -8.78 3.62 -14.93
C ALA A 41 -9.64 4.47 -13.99
N VAL A 42 -9.19 5.69 -13.66
CA VAL A 42 -9.97 6.64 -12.83
C VAL A 42 -11.18 7.18 -13.60
N LYS A 43 -11.09 7.35 -14.94
CA LYS A 43 -12.26 7.73 -15.74
C LYS A 43 -13.33 6.65 -15.79
N GLU A 44 -12.91 5.40 -15.97
CA GLU A 44 -13.79 4.22 -15.95
C GLU A 44 -14.41 3.96 -14.57
N SER A 45 -13.79 4.48 -13.51
CA SER A 45 -14.28 4.33 -12.14
C SER A 45 -15.68 4.93 -11.93
N LEU A 46 -16.05 5.96 -12.67
CA LEU A 46 -17.38 6.58 -12.53
C LEU A 46 -18.52 5.59 -12.78
N ASP A 47 -18.40 4.74 -13.78
CA ASP A 47 -19.43 3.74 -14.08
C ASP A 47 -19.51 2.66 -12.98
N ARG A 48 -18.35 2.26 -12.43
CA ARG A 48 -18.29 1.36 -11.26
C ARG A 48 -18.93 1.99 -10.03
N ILE A 49 -18.59 3.24 -9.74
CA ILE A 49 -19.12 3.99 -8.59
C ILE A 49 -20.65 4.14 -8.72
N LEU A 50 -21.15 4.58 -9.87
CA LEU A 50 -22.59 4.76 -10.09
C LEU A 50 -23.36 3.45 -10.00
N SER A 51 -22.77 2.33 -10.45
CA SER A 51 -23.34 0.99 -10.29
C SER A 51 -23.35 0.56 -8.82
N SER A 52 -22.23 0.75 -8.13
CA SER A 52 -22.09 0.48 -6.69
C SER A 52 -23.10 1.28 -5.85
N LEU A 53 -23.27 2.57 -6.13
CA LEU A 53 -24.28 3.40 -5.48
C LEU A 53 -25.68 2.82 -5.66
N SER A 54 -26.06 2.46 -6.90
CA SER A 54 -27.37 1.90 -7.19
C SER A 54 -27.62 0.57 -6.46
N ASN A 55 -26.62 -0.31 -6.42
CA ASN A 55 -26.69 -1.62 -5.76
C ASN A 55 -26.70 -1.52 -4.22
N THR A 56 -26.23 -0.39 -3.67
CA THR A 56 -26.24 -0.12 -2.21
C THR A 56 -27.42 0.76 -1.77
N GLY A 57 -28.39 0.99 -2.65
CA GLY A 57 -29.63 1.70 -2.33
C GLY A 57 -29.59 3.22 -2.50
N TYR A 58 -28.52 3.75 -3.10
CA TYR A 58 -28.44 5.17 -3.42
C TYR A 58 -28.83 5.44 -4.87
N SER A 59 -29.65 6.46 -5.10
CA SER A 59 -29.98 6.93 -6.45
C SER A 59 -28.76 7.63 -7.08
N ARG A 60 -28.73 7.68 -8.42
CA ARG A 60 -27.77 8.52 -9.12
C ARG A 60 -28.04 10.01 -8.83
N PRO A 61 -27.00 10.87 -8.85
CA PRO A 61 -27.20 12.31 -8.71
C PRO A 61 -28.21 12.84 -9.76
N ARG A 62 -29.17 13.64 -9.31
CA ARG A 62 -30.23 14.21 -10.17
C ARG A 62 -29.85 15.55 -10.82
N THR A 63 -28.69 16.06 -10.51
CA THR A 63 -28.13 17.31 -11.03
C THR A 63 -26.74 17.06 -11.58
N LYS A 64 -26.19 18.03 -12.30
CA LYS A 64 -24.79 17.97 -12.70
C LYS A 64 -23.90 18.02 -11.46
N VAL A 65 -22.94 17.10 -11.37
CA VAL A 65 -21.92 17.05 -10.32
C VAL A 65 -20.55 17.08 -10.97
N THR A 66 -19.73 18.04 -10.56
CA THR A 66 -18.33 18.13 -10.98
C THR A 66 -17.46 17.58 -9.85
N ILE A 67 -16.63 16.58 -10.18
CA ILE A 67 -15.69 15.93 -9.25
C ILE A 67 -14.28 16.37 -9.65
N ASN A 68 -13.55 16.96 -8.70
CA ASN A 68 -12.18 17.42 -8.92
C ASN A 68 -11.21 16.62 -8.06
N LEU A 69 -10.11 16.16 -8.68
CA LEU A 69 -9.00 15.50 -8.00
C LEU A 69 -7.80 16.46 -7.96
N ALA A 70 -7.59 17.13 -6.85
CA ALA A 70 -6.51 18.11 -6.67
C ALA A 70 -5.26 17.47 -6.02
N PRO A 71 -4.03 17.91 -6.35
CA PRO A 71 -3.69 19.00 -7.27
C PRO A 71 -3.74 18.57 -8.75
N GLY A 72 -3.92 19.55 -9.65
CA GLY A 72 -4.12 19.32 -11.09
C GLY A 72 -2.86 18.92 -11.87
N ASP A 73 -1.68 19.09 -11.31
CA ASP A 73 -0.36 18.73 -11.88
C ASP A 73 0.08 17.30 -11.57
N LEU A 74 -0.57 16.65 -10.60
CA LEU A 74 -0.31 15.27 -10.23
C LEU A 74 -1.22 14.32 -11.02
N ARG A 75 -0.64 13.32 -11.70
CA ARG A 75 -1.40 12.26 -12.35
C ARG A 75 -1.99 11.32 -11.30
N LYS A 76 -3.28 11.02 -11.39
CA LYS A 76 -3.99 10.11 -10.51
C LYS A 76 -4.20 8.80 -11.23
N GLU A 77 -3.69 7.72 -10.64
CA GLU A 77 -3.66 6.40 -11.25
C GLU A 77 -4.39 5.37 -10.39
N GLY A 78 -5.02 4.42 -11.08
CA GLY A 78 -5.66 3.28 -10.47
C GLY A 78 -7.04 3.55 -9.86
N ALA A 79 -7.64 2.50 -9.31
CA ALA A 79 -9.02 2.50 -8.81
C ALA A 79 -9.15 2.90 -7.33
N SER A 80 -8.06 3.33 -6.67
CA SER A 80 -8.07 3.69 -5.24
C SER A 80 -8.99 4.86 -4.88
N PHE A 81 -9.40 5.62 -5.88
CA PHE A 81 -10.28 6.78 -5.73
C PHE A 81 -11.78 6.45 -5.77
N ASP A 82 -12.17 5.21 -6.07
CA ASP A 82 -13.59 4.84 -6.17
C ASP A 82 -14.34 5.13 -4.86
N LEU A 83 -13.78 4.68 -3.74
CA LEU A 83 -14.39 4.86 -2.43
C LEU A 83 -14.50 6.34 -2.00
N PRO A 84 -13.43 7.16 -2.06
CA PRO A 84 -13.54 8.57 -1.70
C PRO A 84 -14.47 9.35 -2.64
N ILE A 85 -14.51 9.05 -3.94
CA ILE A 85 -15.44 9.69 -4.88
C ILE A 85 -16.88 9.31 -4.53
N ALA A 86 -17.15 8.02 -4.25
CA ALA A 86 -18.48 7.56 -3.83
C ALA A 86 -18.98 8.28 -2.57
N HIS A 87 -18.11 8.47 -1.57
CA HIS A 87 -18.45 9.23 -0.35
C HIS A 87 -18.74 10.69 -0.64
N CYS A 88 -17.97 11.35 -1.50
CA CYS A 88 -18.26 12.72 -1.91
C CYS A 88 -19.63 12.82 -2.62
N LEU A 89 -19.96 11.87 -3.51
CA LEU A 89 -21.26 11.84 -4.18
C LEU A 89 -22.41 11.64 -3.19
N ILE A 90 -22.29 10.70 -2.26
CA ILE A 90 -23.29 10.44 -1.21
C ILE A 90 -23.47 11.68 -0.30
N SER A 91 -22.37 12.36 0.03
CA SER A 91 -22.40 13.60 0.81
C SER A 91 -23.10 14.75 0.07
N VAL A 92 -22.79 14.95 -1.23
CA VAL A 92 -23.46 15.97 -2.06
C VAL A 92 -24.95 15.69 -2.22
N MET A 93 -25.38 14.44 -2.20
CA MET A 93 -26.79 14.05 -2.21
C MET A 93 -27.49 14.22 -0.83
N GLY A 94 -26.77 14.69 0.20
CA GLY A 94 -27.34 14.96 1.52
C GLY A 94 -27.48 13.71 2.40
N HIS A 95 -26.80 12.63 2.07
CA HIS A 95 -26.89 11.36 2.84
C HIS A 95 -25.82 11.18 3.90
N LEU A 96 -24.84 12.10 4.02
CA LEU A 96 -23.82 12.13 5.06
C LEU A 96 -23.82 13.46 5.82
N PRO A 97 -23.44 13.46 7.12
CA PRO A 97 -23.24 14.69 7.88
C PRO A 97 -22.19 15.60 7.21
N GLU A 98 -22.42 16.91 7.27
CA GLU A 98 -21.51 17.89 6.69
C GLU A 98 -20.14 17.82 7.39
N GLY A 99 -19.07 17.79 6.57
CA GLY A 99 -17.68 17.83 7.06
C GLY A 99 -17.17 16.53 7.68
N CYS A 100 -17.96 15.46 7.79
CA CYS A 100 -17.56 14.20 8.44
C CYS A 100 -16.35 13.52 7.77
N LEU A 101 -16.11 13.78 6.49
CA LEU A 101 -15.04 13.15 5.71
C LEU A 101 -13.65 13.80 5.91
N LYS A 102 -13.58 15.05 6.42
CA LYS A 102 -12.34 15.86 6.42
C LYS A 102 -11.23 15.31 7.31
N ASP A 103 -11.62 14.65 8.39
CA ASP A 103 -10.68 14.16 9.41
C ASP A 103 -10.04 12.82 9.05
N TYR A 104 -10.48 12.21 7.97
CA TYR A 104 -10.03 10.89 7.55
C TYR A 104 -9.35 10.93 6.19
N MET A 105 -8.43 10.00 5.99
CA MET A 105 -7.90 9.69 4.66
C MET A 105 -8.56 8.40 4.17
N ILE A 106 -9.12 8.43 2.97
CA ILE A 106 -9.96 7.37 2.44
C ILE A 106 -9.35 6.87 1.14
N ALA A 107 -9.16 5.56 1.01
CA ALA A 107 -8.79 4.94 -0.25
C ALA A 107 -9.43 3.56 -0.37
N GLY A 108 -9.82 3.17 -1.59
CA GLY A 108 -10.41 1.87 -1.85
C GLY A 108 -10.99 1.77 -3.25
N GLU A 109 -10.83 0.60 -3.86
CA GLU A 109 -11.54 0.23 -5.08
C GLU A 109 -12.90 -0.34 -4.72
N LEU A 110 -13.92 -0.10 -5.56
CA LEU A 110 -15.25 -0.64 -5.41
C LEU A 110 -15.54 -1.70 -6.48
N ALA A 111 -16.13 -2.81 -6.07
CA ALA A 111 -16.83 -3.71 -6.98
C ALA A 111 -18.20 -3.11 -7.36
N LEU A 112 -18.81 -3.59 -8.42
CA LEU A 112 -20.17 -3.18 -8.81
C LEU A 112 -21.23 -3.47 -7.74
N SER A 113 -20.99 -4.50 -6.90
CA SER A 113 -21.83 -4.85 -5.75
C SER A 113 -21.74 -3.85 -4.60
N GLY A 114 -20.73 -2.97 -4.57
CA GLY A 114 -20.42 -2.09 -3.46
C GLY A 114 -19.41 -2.67 -2.45
N GLU A 115 -18.91 -3.88 -2.68
CA GLU A 115 -17.81 -4.43 -1.90
C GLU A 115 -16.52 -3.68 -2.18
N THR A 116 -15.65 -3.55 -1.16
CA THR A 116 -14.33 -2.95 -1.31
C THR A 116 -13.31 -4.00 -1.74
N ARG A 117 -12.35 -3.56 -2.56
CA ARG A 117 -11.23 -4.38 -3.03
C ARG A 117 -9.91 -3.79 -2.59
N TYR A 118 -8.90 -4.67 -2.47
CA TYR A 118 -7.54 -4.30 -2.11
C TYR A 118 -6.99 -3.15 -2.96
N VAL A 119 -6.31 -2.23 -2.31
CA VAL A 119 -5.52 -1.17 -2.94
C VAL A 119 -4.08 -1.21 -2.45
N LYS A 120 -3.16 -0.94 -3.35
CA LYS A 120 -1.72 -0.91 -3.06
C LYS A 120 -1.37 0.24 -2.13
N GLY A 121 -0.34 0.05 -1.32
CA GLY A 121 0.23 1.12 -0.50
C GLY A 121 -0.62 1.52 0.69
N GLY A 122 -1.42 0.63 1.25
CA GLY A 122 -2.22 0.90 2.45
C GLY A 122 -1.38 1.46 3.60
N LEU A 123 -0.18 0.91 3.81
CA LEU A 123 0.77 1.41 4.81
C LEU A 123 1.28 2.81 4.46
N SER A 124 1.66 3.07 3.19
CA SER A 124 2.10 4.40 2.75
C SER A 124 1.02 5.46 2.96
N ILE A 125 -0.24 5.11 2.67
CA ILE A 125 -1.41 5.97 2.87
C ILE A 125 -1.61 6.28 4.36
N ALA A 126 -1.48 5.28 5.24
CA ALA A 126 -1.57 5.47 6.68
C ALA A 126 -0.43 6.35 7.23
N MET A 127 0.81 6.16 6.74
CA MET A 127 1.94 7.02 7.08
C MET A 127 1.70 8.48 6.69
N LEU A 128 1.13 8.72 5.50
CA LEU A 128 0.76 10.06 5.04
C LEU A 128 -0.35 10.65 5.92
N ALA A 129 -1.39 9.88 6.24
CA ALA A 129 -2.49 10.31 7.11
C ALA A 129 -1.98 10.73 8.50
N ARG A 130 -1.09 9.94 9.10
CA ARG A 130 -0.42 10.27 10.37
C ARG A 130 0.37 11.57 10.27
N LYS A 131 1.18 11.73 9.21
CA LYS A 131 1.96 12.95 8.96
C LYS A 131 1.10 14.20 8.83
N GLN A 132 -0.12 14.06 8.29
CA GLN A 132 -1.10 15.14 8.13
C GLN A 132 -1.99 15.36 9.36
N GLY A 133 -1.79 14.63 10.45
CA GLY A 133 -2.58 14.75 11.67
C GLY A 133 -4.05 14.35 11.50
N LYS A 134 -4.35 13.41 10.58
CA LYS A 134 -5.70 12.87 10.41
C LYS A 134 -6.07 12.00 11.63
N LYS A 135 -7.37 11.93 11.94
CA LYS A 135 -7.88 11.05 12.99
C LYS A 135 -7.70 9.58 12.66
N GLY A 136 -7.80 9.24 11.36
CA GLY A 136 -7.65 7.87 10.94
C GLY A 136 -7.63 7.71 9.43
N VAL A 137 -7.42 6.46 9.03
CA VAL A 137 -7.45 6.03 7.63
C VAL A 137 -8.52 4.96 7.44
N ILE A 138 -9.29 5.07 6.35
CA ILE A 138 -10.34 4.13 5.97
C ILE A 138 -9.89 3.38 4.74
N LEU A 139 -9.71 2.08 4.87
CA LEU A 139 -9.15 1.20 3.84
C LEU A 139 -9.98 -0.09 3.71
N PRO A 140 -9.94 -0.74 2.54
CA PRO A 140 -10.40 -2.12 2.40
C PRO A 140 -9.69 -3.04 3.40
N SER A 141 -10.40 -4.05 3.90
CA SER A 141 -9.89 -4.93 4.97
C SER A 141 -8.50 -5.51 4.67
N ALA A 142 -8.27 -5.97 3.45
CA ALA A 142 -6.98 -6.53 3.05
C ALA A 142 -5.83 -5.48 3.03
N SER A 143 -6.13 -4.20 2.74
CA SER A 143 -5.13 -3.11 2.77
C SER A 143 -4.94 -2.56 4.19
N ALA A 144 -5.96 -2.67 5.04
CA ALA A 144 -5.93 -2.22 6.41
C ALA A 144 -5.03 -3.10 7.31
N GLU A 145 -4.89 -4.38 6.98
CA GLU A 145 -4.02 -5.32 7.71
C GLU A 145 -2.55 -4.87 7.75
N GLU A 146 -2.04 -4.31 6.65
CA GLU A 146 -0.69 -3.76 6.60
C GLU A 146 -0.60 -2.42 7.34
N ALA A 147 -1.62 -1.58 7.17
CA ALA A 147 -1.66 -0.25 7.76
C ALA A 147 -1.76 -0.28 9.30
N CYS A 148 -2.44 -1.28 9.88
CA CYS A 148 -2.64 -1.37 11.34
C CYS A 148 -1.36 -1.68 12.13
N LEU A 149 -0.24 -2.00 11.46
CA LEU A 149 1.08 -2.12 12.08
C LEU A 149 1.66 -0.76 12.47
N LEU A 150 1.18 0.31 11.84
CA LEU A 150 1.59 1.68 12.15
C LEU A 150 0.92 2.13 13.45
N LYS A 151 1.72 2.61 14.40
CA LYS A 151 1.24 3.22 15.64
C LYS A 151 0.83 4.69 15.41
N ASP A 152 0.06 5.24 16.35
CA ASP A 152 -0.34 6.65 16.41
C ASP A 152 -1.26 7.10 15.26
N ILE A 153 -2.00 6.18 14.66
CA ILE A 153 -3.10 6.47 13.73
C ILE A 153 -4.14 5.36 13.81
N ASP A 154 -5.41 5.73 13.82
CA ASP A 154 -6.51 4.76 13.78
C ASP A 154 -6.71 4.24 12.36
N VAL A 155 -6.76 2.92 12.20
CA VAL A 155 -6.99 2.24 10.92
C VAL A 155 -8.35 1.56 10.97
N PHE A 156 -9.24 1.96 10.07
CA PHE A 156 -10.58 1.40 9.97
C PHE A 156 -10.67 0.52 8.72
N ALA A 157 -10.83 -0.77 8.96
CA ALA A 157 -11.03 -1.77 7.93
C ALA A 157 -12.51 -1.81 7.53
N ILE A 158 -12.79 -1.71 6.24
CA ILE A 158 -14.14 -1.79 5.70
C ILE A 158 -14.21 -2.82 4.57
N SER A 159 -15.37 -3.49 4.49
CA SER A 159 -15.66 -4.51 3.48
C SER A 159 -16.62 -4.02 2.38
N SER A 160 -17.33 -2.91 2.62
CA SER A 160 -18.30 -2.40 1.67
C SER A 160 -18.54 -0.89 1.79
N LEU A 161 -19.09 -0.30 0.73
CA LEU A 161 -19.55 1.08 0.71
C LEU A 161 -20.64 1.33 1.77
N ALA A 162 -21.56 0.38 1.96
CA ALA A 162 -22.60 0.50 2.98
C ALA A 162 -22.01 0.58 4.40
N GLU A 163 -21.01 -0.24 4.70
CA GLU A 163 -20.32 -0.22 5.99
C GLU A 163 -19.60 1.13 6.21
N ALA A 164 -18.93 1.66 5.19
CA ALA A 164 -18.27 2.94 5.27
C ALA A 164 -19.24 4.11 5.46
N VAL A 165 -20.41 4.06 4.83
CA VAL A 165 -21.47 5.07 5.02
C VAL A 165 -22.06 4.98 6.44
N ALA A 166 -22.32 3.79 6.95
CA ALA A 166 -22.80 3.57 8.33
C ALA A 166 -21.79 4.12 9.36
N PHE A 167 -20.48 3.95 9.09
CA PHE A 167 -19.42 4.57 9.89
C PHE A 167 -19.58 6.10 9.98
N PHE A 168 -19.71 6.79 8.85
CA PHE A 168 -19.82 8.26 8.85
C PHE A 168 -21.15 8.79 9.36
N ARG A 169 -22.21 7.98 9.34
CA ARG A 169 -23.51 8.32 9.97
C ARG A 169 -23.53 8.10 11.48
N GLY A 170 -22.50 7.47 12.04
CA GLY A 170 -22.49 7.10 13.45
C GLY A 170 -23.46 5.96 13.79
N GLU A 171 -23.97 5.23 12.79
CA GLU A 171 -24.86 4.08 12.97
C GLU A 171 -24.13 2.87 13.55
N ARG A 172 -22.81 2.84 13.40
CA ARG A 172 -21.90 1.83 13.95
C ARG A 172 -20.73 2.52 14.64
N THR A 173 -20.45 2.13 15.89
CA THR A 173 -19.23 2.59 16.55
C THR A 173 -18.03 1.97 15.88
N PRO A 174 -17.18 2.77 15.23
CA PRO A 174 -16.01 2.23 14.55
C PRO A 174 -15.00 1.71 15.60
N VAL A 175 -14.56 0.48 15.41
CA VAL A 175 -13.46 -0.08 16.21
C VAL A 175 -12.24 -0.07 15.31
N PRO A 176 -11.18 0.68 15.67
CA PRO A 176 -9.93 0.63 14.91
C PRO A 176 -9.39 -0.78 14.88
N LEU A 177 -8.87 -1.18 13.73
CA LEU A 177 -8.20 -2.46 13.58
C LEU A 177 -6.90 -2.42 14.40
N THR A 178 -6.82 -3.28 15.40
CA THR A 178 -5.61 -3.43 16.19
C THR A 178 -4.80 -4.57 15.62
N SER A 179 -3.51 -4.34 15.41
CA SER A 179 -2.61 -5.43 15.04
C SER A 179 -2.66 -6.53 16.10
N LYS A 180 -3.16 -7.70 15.73
CA LYS A 180 -3.13 -8.90 16.58
C LYS A 180 -1.70 -9.45 16.72
N GLN A 181 -0.79 -8.94 15.92
CA GLN A 181 0.57 -9.40 15.88
C GLN A 181 1.40 -8.50 16.78
N ASN A 182 1.78 -9.07 17.92
CA ASN A 182 2.91 -8.50 18.64
C ASN A 182 4.08 -8.55 17.67
N LEU A 183 4.60 -7.40 17.29
CA LEU A 183 5.84 -7.26 16.52
C LEU A 183 7.04 -7.77 17.36
N ASN A 184 6.79 -8.71 18.25
CA ASN A 184 7.79 -9.39 19.02
C ASN A 184 8.31 -10.56 18.20
N TYR A 185 9.61 -10.55 17.98
CA TYR A 185 10.38 -11.61 17.39
C TYR A 185 10.06 -12.95 18.07
N THR A 186 9.07 -13.67 17.56
CA THR A 186 8.95 -15.09 17.85
C THR A 186 9.66 -15.83 16.72
N SER A 187 10.80 -16.38 17.06
CA SER A 187 11.60 -17.28 16.20
C SER A 187 10.85 -18.58 15.88
N ASN A 188 9.66 -18.48 15.30
CA ASN A 188 9.03 -19.63 14.67
C ASN A 188 9.72 -19.86 13.31
N SER A 189 10.95 -20.31 13.39
CA SER A 189 11.70 -20.89 12.30
C SER A 189 11.08 -22.25 11.93
N GLN A 190 9.97 -22.24 11.23
CA GLN A 190 9.69 -23.36 10.33
C GLN A 190 10.42 -23.03 9.03
N SER A 191 11.65 -23.47 8.96
CA SER A 191 12.46 -23.20 7.79
C SER A 191 13.04 -24.49 7.25
N ASN A 192 12.82 -24.69 5.98
CA ASN A 192 13.75 -25.35 5.09
C ASN A 192 14.90 -24.40 4.71
N ASP A 193 15.26 -23.47 5.57
CA ASP A 193 16.26 -22.46 5.26
C ASP A 193 17.65 -23.08 5.41
N LEU A 194 18.44 -22.93 4.35
CA LEU A 194 19.83 -23.33 4.31
C LEU A 194 20.61 -22.60 5.42
N ASP A 195 21.30 -23.32 6.28
CA ASP A 195 22.04 -22.73 7.39
C ASP A 195 23.50 -22.46 7.00
N PHE A 196 24.02 -21.31 7.42
CA PHE A 196 25.41 -20.93 7.18
C PHE A 196 26.41 -21.86 7.87
N SER A 197 26.02 -22.55 8.92
CA SER A 197 26.82 -23.59 9.58
C SER A 197 27.17 -24.78 8.66
N GLU A 198 26.39 -24.98 7.59
CA GLU A 198 26.63 -26.01 6.58
C GLU A 198 27.83 -25.70 5.67
N VAL A 199 28.29 -24.43 5.65
CA VAL A 199 29.48 -24.02 4.87
C VAL A 199 30.72 -24.62 5.54
N LYS A 200 31.25 -25.70 4.97
CA LYS A 200 32.47 -26.36 5.47
C LYS A 200 33.71 -25.76 4.79
N GLY A 201 34.77 -25.63 5.57
CA GLY A 201 36.03 -25.05 5.09
C GLY A 201 35.95 -23.54 4.85
N GLN A 202 36.82 -23.00 4.01
CA GLN A 202 36.89 -21.60 3.57
C GLN A 202 36.82 -20.57 4.74
N ALA A 203 37.60 -20.78 5.81
CA ALA A 203 37.50 -19.96 7.03
C ALA A 203 37.60 -18.45 6.78
N ASN A 204 38.45 -18.01 5.84
CA ASN A 204 38.60 -16.60 5.49
C ASN A 204 37.35 -16.03 4.82
N VAL A 205 36.69 -16.81 3.94
CA VAL A 205 35.46 -16.40 3.27
C VAL A 205 34.32 -16.33 4.28
N ARG A 206 34.21 -17.34 5.15
CA ARG A 206 33.23 -17.33 6.23
C ARG A 206 33.38 -16.09 7.11
N ARG A 207 34.60 -15.80 7.55
CA ARG A 207 34.86 -14.61 8.37
C ARG A 207 34.54 -13.30 7.64
N ALA A 208 34.87 -13.19 6.37
CA ALA A 208 34.54 -12.02 5.55
C ALA A 208 33.02 -11.84 5.43
N VAL A 209 32.27 -12.91 5.23
CA VAL A 209 30.80 -12.88 5.18
C VAL A 209 30.20 -12.44 6.53
N GLU A 210 30.67 -13.01 7.65
CA GLU A 210 30.21 -12.63 9.00
C GLU A 210 30.42 -11.14 9.26
N VAL A 211 31.61 -10.60 8.91
CA VAL A 211 31.91 -9.18 9.07
C VAL A 211 31.04 -8.32 8.17
N ALA A 212 30.87 -8.72 6.90
CA ALA A 212 30.04 -7.99 5.94
C ALA A 212 28.58 -7.93 6.40
N VAL A 213 28.04 -9.03 6.87
CA VAL A 213 26.66 -9.12 7.35
C VAL A 213 26.47 -8.33 8.65
N ALA A 214 27.38 -8.44 9.60
CA ALA A 214 27.29 -7.71 10.86
C ALA A 214 27.41 -6.20 10.68
N GLY A 215 28.20 -5.75 9.68
CA GLY A 215 28.44 -4.34 9.40
C GLY A 215 27.58 -3.74 8.29
N GLY A 216 26.71 -4.54 7.65
CA GLY A 216 25.92 -4.07 6.51
C GLY A 216 26.77 -3.70 5.28
N HIS A 217 27.92 -4.38 5.09
CA HIS A 217 28.88 -4.07 4.03
C HIS A 217 28.58 -4.82 2.73
N ASN A 218 28.93 -4.19 1.62
CA ASN A 218 28.94 -4.87 0.32
C ASN A 218 30.06 -5.91 0.27
N LEU A 219 29.77 -7.08 -0.33
CA LEU A 219 30.72 -8.18 -0.47
C LEU A 219 30.84 -8.58 -1.94
N LEU A 220 32.09 -8.63 -2.44
CA LEU A 220 32.40 -9.15 -3.75
C LEU A 220 33.08 -10.52 -3.62
N MET A 221 32.48 -11.55 -4.26
CA MET A 221 33.02 -12.89 -4.30
C MET A 221 33.56 -13.22 -5.69
N ILE A 222 34.87 -13.43 -5.81
CA ILE A 222 35.54 -13.77 -7.07
C ILE A 222 36.09 -15.19 -6.97
N GLY A 223 35.90 -15.99 -8.00
CA GLY A 223 36.41 -17.35 -8.05
C GLY A 223 35.87 -18.15 -9.24
N PRO A 224 36.47 -19.31 -9.57
CA PRO A 224 36.03 -20.15 -10.67
C PRO A 224 34.63 -20.73 -10.45
N PRO A 225 33.99 -21.24 -11.49
CA PRO A 225 32.77 -22.03 -11.36
C PRO A 225 32.98 -23.19 -10.37
N GLY A 226 31.96 -23.50 -9.55
CA GLY A 226 32.03 -24.57 -8.55
C GLY A 226 32.73 -24.20 -7.23
N SER A 227 33.30 -22.99 -7.07
CA SER A 227 33.95 -22.56 -5.83
C SER A 227 33.02 -22.27 -4.65
N GLY A 228 31.71 -22.47 -4.81
CA GLY A 228 30.74 -22.35 -3.72
C GLY A 228 30.13 -20.97 -3.52
N LYS A 229 30.39 -19.97 -4.40
CA LYS A 229 29.88 -18.59 -4.25
C LYS A 229 28.36 -18.53 -4.05
N SER A 230 27.60 -19.14 -4.95
CA SER A 230 26.12 -19.16 -4.88
C SER A 230 25.61 -19.99 -3.68
N MET A 231 26.34 -21.04 -3.29
CA MET A 231 26.01 -21.86 -2.14
C MET A 231 26.16 -21.04 -0.83
N ILE A 232 27.22 -20.24 -0.72
CA ILE A 232 27.44 -19.32 0.40
C ILE A 232 26.36 -18.24 0.41
N ALA A 233 26.14 -17.57 -0.74
CA ALA A 233 25.17 -16.48 -0.86
C ALA A 233 23.76 -16.90 -0.39
N LYS A 234 23.31 -18.10 -0.78
CA LYS A 234 22.00 -18.64 -0.36
C LYS A 234 21.88 -18.93 1.14
N ARG A 235 23.00 -18.98 1.88
CA ARG A 235 23.03 -19.24 3.32
C ARG A 235 23.24 -17.99 4.16
N ILE A 236 23.62 -16.86 3.54
CA ILE A 236 23.75 -15.56 4.25
C ILE A 236 22.49 -15.18 5.01
N PRO A 237 21.26 -15.38 4.47
CA PRO A 237 20.04 -15.03 5.20
C PRO A 237 19.92 -15.61 6.60
N SER A 238 20.51 -16.79 6.86
CA SER A 238 20.45 -17.44 8.17
C SER A 238 21.25 -16.74 9.27
N ILE A 239 22.20 -15.87 8.89
CA ILE A 239 23.04 -15.11 9.84
C ILE A 239 22.74 -13.61 9.83
N LEU A 240 21.74 -13.15 9.06
CA LEU A 240 21.30 -11.76 9.08
C LEU A 240 20.68 -11.41 10.43
N PRO A 241 21.04 -10.28 11.04
CA PRO A 241 20.34 -9.79 12.21
C PRO A 241 18.89 -9.46 11.84
N PRO A 242 17.91 -9.67 12.75
CA PRO A 242 16.54 -9.28 12.50
C PRO A 242 16.46 -7.77 12.23
N PRO A 243 15.50 -7.32 11.43
CA PRO A 243 15.30 -5.89 11.25
C PRO A 243 14.78 -5.24 12.54
N SER A 244 15.10 -3.98 12.77
CA SER A 244 14.40 -3.17 13.78
C SER A 244 12.94 -2.95 13.35
N THR A 245 12.10 -2.45 14.27
CA THR A 245 10.71 -2.13 13.93
C THR A 245 10.62 -1.09 12.81
N ASP A 246 11.48 -0.07 12.83
CA ASP A 246 11.49 0.98 11.82
C ASP A 246 11.96 0.44 10.47
N GLU A 247 13.04 -0.34 10.43
CA GLU A 247 13.49 -1.01 9.21
C GLU A 247 12.42 -1.96 8.64
N PHE A 248 11.70 -2.65 9.52
CA PHE A 248 10.62 -3.53 9.08
C PHE A 248 9.45 -2.76 8.45
N LEU A 249 9.07 -1.61 9.02
CA LEU A 249 8.06 -0.73 8.43
C LEU A 249 8.51 -0.18 7.06
N GLU A 250 9.79 0.13 6.89
CA GLU A 250 10.35 0.53 5.60
C GLU A 250 10.27 -0.62 4.56
N ILE A 251 10.64 -1.84 4.95
CA ILE A 251 10.52 -3.02 4.10
C ILE A 251 9.07 -3.21 3.68
N LEU A 252 8.14 -3.21 4.64
CA LEU A 252 6.71 -3.35 4.37
C LEU A 252 6.19 -2.25 3.43
N ASN A 253 6.64 -1.01 3.62
CA ASN A 253 6.21 0.11 2.79
C ASN A 253 6.59 -0.09 1.32
N VAL A 254 7.81 -0.57 1.05
CA VAL A 254 8.27 -0.87 -0.31
C VAL A 254 7.44 -2.02 -0.93
N HIS A 255 7.21 -3.08 -0.18
CA HIS A 255 6.46 -4.24 -0.65
C HIS A 255 4.96 -3.93 -0.84
N SER A 256 4.35 -3.17 0.06
CA SER A 256 2.96 -2.70 -0.05
C SER A 256 2.75 -1.83 -1.30
N ALA A 257 3.70 -0.93 -1.59
CA ALA A 257 3.66 -0.12 -2.81
C ALA A 257 3.83 -0.96 -4.09
N ALA A 258 4.59 -2.05 -4.03
CA ALA A 258 4.70 -3.02 -5.12
C ALA A 258 3.42 -3.85 -5.33
N GLY A 259 2.53 -3.87 -4.34
CA GLY A 259 1.33 -4.72 -4.31
C GLY A 259 1.61 -6.14 -3.82
N ASN A 260 2.76 -6.35 -3.17
CA ASN A 260 3.14 -7.62 -2.55
C ASN A 260 2.74 -7.59 -1.08
N SER A 261 1.77 -8.40 -0.67
CA SER A 261 1.45 -8.55 0.74
C SER A 261 2.48 -9.45 1.43
N VAL A 262 3.37 -8.84 2.22
CA VAL A 262 4.35 -9.59 3.04
C VAL A 262 3.64 -10.32 4.18
N LEU A 263 2.49 -9.80 4.62
CA LEU A 263 1.71 -10.39 5.72
C LEU A 263 1.06 -11.71 5.35
N ALA A 264 0.71 -11.89 4.07
CA ALA A 264 0.08 -13.12 3.58
C ALA A 264 1.03 -14.32 3.56
N ASN A 265 2.35 -14.10 3.53
CA ASN A 265 3.35 -15.15 3.31
C ASN A 265 4.01 -15.66 4.60
N ASN A 266 3.55 -15.26 5.79
CA ASN A 266 4.17 -15.60 7.08
C ASN A 266 5.68 -15.25 7.20
N GLU A 267 6.19 -14.38 6.33
CA GLU A 267 7.57 -13.91 6.31
C GLU A 267 7.79 -12.73 7.27
N PHE A 268 7.20 -12.81 8.47
CA PHE A 268 7.30 -11.75 9.46
C PHE A 268 8.72 -11.57 9.98
N PHE A 269 9.13 -10.32 10.11
CA PHE A 269 10.39 -9.90 10.74
C PHE A 269 11.66 -10.48 10.08
N ARG A 270 11.63 -10.69 8.77
CA ARG A 270 12.82 -11.08 8.00
C ARG A 270 13.27 -9.98 7.07
N ARG A 271 14.55 -9.89 6.87
CA ARG A 271 15.14 -9.05 5.83
C ARG A 271 14.89 -9.68 4.45
N PRO A 272 14.48 -8.92 3.44
CA PRO A 272 14.24 -9.44 2.11
C PRO A 272 15.54 -9.94 1.48
N VAL A 273 15.45 -11.02 0.73
CA VAL A 273 16.57 -11.58 -0.05
C VAL A 273 16.11 -11.69 -1.49
N ARG A 274 16.79 -10.96 -2.36
CA ARG A 274 16.47 -10.91 -3.79
C ARG A 274 17.65 -11.44 -4.59
N SER A 275 17.36 -12.31 -5.54
CA SER A 275 18.35 -12.88 -6.45
C SER A 275 17.76 -12.89 -7.85
N PRO A 276 17.76 -11.72 -8.53
CA PRO A 276 17.22 -11.61 -9.88
C PRO A 276 18.02 -12.46 -10.86
N HIS A 277 17.33 -12.93 -11.90
CA HIS A 277 18.01 -13.63 -12.97
C HIS A 277 18.93 -12.66 -13.74
N HIS A 278 20.08 -13.16 -14.25
CA HIS A 278 21.06 -12.35 -14.97
C HIS A 278 20.52 -11.70 -16.27
N THR A 279 19.35 -12.15 -16.76
CA THR A 279 18.65 -11.57 -17.92
C THR A 279 17.58 -10.55 -17.55
N ILE A 280 17.53 -10.13 -16.28
CA ILE A 280 16.54 -9.13 -15.85
C ILE A 280 16.75 -7.83 -16.63
N SER A 281 15.66 -7.17 -17.03
CA SER A 281 15.74 -5.87 -17.68
C SER A 281 16.14 -4.76 -16.67
N ASP A 282 16.71 -3.67 -17.19
CA ASP A 282 17.08 -2.51 -16.38
C ASP A 282 15.87 -1.98 -15.59
N VAL A 283 14.68 -1.97 -16.20
CA VAL A 283 13.43 -1.57 -15.53
C VAL A 283 13.06 -2.56 -14.42
N GLY A 284 13.25 -3.86 -14.63
CA GLY A 284 13.00 -4.86 -13.59
C GLY A 284 13.95 -4.71 -12.41
N LEU A 285 15.23 -4.38 -12.67
CA LEU A 285 16.24 -4.23 -11.63
C LEU A 285 16.12 -2.90 -10.89
N LEU A 286 16.05 -1.79 -11.62
CA LEU A 286 16.06 -0.43 -11.05
C LEU A 286 14.66 0.06 -10.65
N GLY A 287 13.64 -0.50 -11.27
CA GLY A 287 12.28 0.01 -11.20
C GLY A 287 11.99 1.01 -12.31
N GLY A 288 10.79 1.55 -12.34
CA GLY A 288 10.31 2.48 -13.37
C GLY A 288 9.24 1.84 -14.26
N GLY A 289 9.25 2.19 -15.54
CA GLY A 289 8.21 1.81 -16.51
C GLY A 289 7.21 2.92 -16.76
N THR A 290 6.18 2.63 -17.55
CA THR A 290 5.10 3.60 -17.87
C THR A 290 4.34 4.02 -16.62
N ILE A 291 4.14 3.08 -15.70
CA ILE A 291 3.68 3.29 -14.33
C ILE A 291 4.89 2.98 -13.44
N PRO A 292 5.53 3.99 -12.82
CA PRO A 292 6.72 3.77 -12.03
C PRO A 292 6.44 2.85 -10.83
N GLY A 293 7.12 1.69 -10.80
CA GLY A 293 7.05 0.75 -9.69
C GLY A 293 8.43 0.42 -9.13
N PRO A 294 8.52 -0.12 -7.89
CA PRO A 294 9.78 -0.56 -7.31
C PRO A 294 10.36 -1.77 -8.07
N GLY A 295 11.67 -1.72 -8.37
CA GLY A 295 12.44 -2.83 -8.94
C GLY A 295 13.08 -3.72 -7.86
N GLU A 296 13.87 -4.70 -8.27
CA GLU A 296 14.52 -5.66 -7.37
C GLU A 296 15.45 -4.98 -6.35
N ILE A 297 16.12 -3.88 -6.74
CA ILE A 297 16.94 -3.08 -5.81
C ILE A 297 16.06 -2.51 -4.67
N SER A 298 14.91 -1.93 -5.01
CA SER A 298 13.99 -1.40 -4.02
C SER A 298 13.40 -2.51 -3.15
N LEU A 299 13.04 -3.66 -3.77
CA LEU A 299 12.49 -4.82 -3.04
C LEU A 299 13.51 -5.50 -2.12
N ALA A 300 14.80 -5.25 -2.33
CA ALA A 300 15.89 -5.71 -1.45
C ALA A 300 16.22 -4.72 -0.32
N HIS A 301 15.43 -3.64 -0.17
CA HIS A 301 15.68 -2.60 0.84
C HIS A 301 15.81 -3.19 2.24
N ASN A 302 16.83 -2.76 3.00
CA ASN A 302 17.19 -3.30 4.32
C ASN A 302 17.46 -4.83 4.33
N GLY A 303 17.79 -5.40 3.17
CA GLY A 303 18.02 -6.83 3.00
C GLY A 303 19.25 -7.13 2.13
N ILE A 304 19.17 -8.18 1.32
CA ILE A 304 20.24 -8.63 0.43
C ILE A 304 19.77 -8.62 -1.02
N LEU A 305 20.58 -8.03 -1.88
CA LEU A 305 20.51 -8.22 -3.32
C LEU A 305 21.74 -9.02 -3.78
N PHE A 306 21.52 -10.21 -4.29
CA PHE A 306 22.55 -11.08 -4.84
C PHE A 306 22.49 -11.03 -6.37
N LEU A 307 23.55 -10.52 -7.00
CA LEU A 307 23.68 -10.31 -8.45
C LEU A 307 24.62 -11.33 -9.10
#